data_d6c60e3bd0c6162459890010476a9eb6
#
_entry.id   d6c60e3bd0c6162459890010476a9eb6
#
_cell.length_a   1.000
_cell.length_b   1.000
_cell.length_c   1.000
_cell.angle_alpha   90.00
_cell.angle_beta   90.00
_cell.angle_gamma   90.00
#
_symmetry.space_group_name_H-M   'P 1'
#
loop_
_entity.id
_entity.type
_entity.pdbx_description
1 polymer ?
#
loop_
_entity_poly.entity_id
_entity_poly.type
_entity_poly.pdbx_seq_one_letter_code
_entity_poly.pdbx_strand_id
1 'polypeptide(L)'
;MEGARIPFYTQKMNDSVHSKRRPAAKPASSALAKRTNDPERTMAGILEVALREFADKGLSGARIDEIAAATRTSKRMIYYYFGSKEGLYLAVLEHSYREMRRIESELTLDNLPPEDALRRLVEFTFDHHATHEDYIRIVINENMERGKYLAQSQIIQELNVPAISAIERLYARGLAAGVFREGLDPVDIHASISALAFFNVSNQHSFGQIFKRDTTAPAARALRRASIVEMVVRYVRR
;
A
#
# COMPACT_ATOMS: atom_id res chain seq x y z
N MET A 1 -45.93 46.35 -32.17
CA MET A 1 -47.35 45.91 -32.23
C MET A 1 -47.58 45.20 -30.92
N GLU A 2 -48.11 45.93 -30.05
CA GLU A 2 -49.51 45.88 -29.52
C GLU A 2 -49.69 44.59 -28.74
N GLY A 3 -50.00 44.63 -27.53
CA GLY A 3 -50.86 45.45 -26.66
C GLY A 3 -51.73 44.46 -25.92
N ALA A 4 -51.96 44.61 -24.79
CA ALA A 4 -52.76 45.29 -23.83
C ALA A 4 -53.29 44.30 -22.77
N ARG A 5 -53.03 44.63 -21.52
CA ARG A 5 -53.94 45.22 -20.51
C ARG A 5 -54.78 44.22 -19.70
N ILE A 6 -54.58 44.40 -18.42
CA ILE A 6 -55.31 44.07 -17.21
C ILE A 6 -56.80 44.46 -17.30
N PRO A 7 -57.76 43.90 -16.49
CA PRO A 7 -57.98 44.61 -15.24
C PRO A 7 -58.34 43.80 -13.98
N PHE A 8 -58.10 44.46 -12.85
CA PHE A 8 -58.63 44.32 -11.52
C PHE A 8 -60.16 44.04 -11.43
N TYR A 9 -60.55 43.27 -10.39
CA TYR A 9 -61.65 43.70 -9.52
C TYR A 9 -61.55 43.13 -8.10
N THR A 10 -61.87 43.98 -7.16
CA THR A 10 -61.87 43.93 -5.73
C THR A 10 -63.09 43.37 -5.08
N GLN A 11 -62.89 42.95 -3.78
CA GLN A 11 -63.88 43.11 -2.68
C GLN A 11 -64.75 41.91 -2.33
N LYS A 12 -64.96 41.47 -1.10
CA LYS A 12 -64.93 41.96 0.26
C LYS A 12 -65.10 40.80 1.23
N MET A 13 -64.40 40.93 2.36
CA MET A 13 -64.68 40.50 3.74
C MET A 13 -65.93 39.64 4.03
N ASN A 14 -65.78 38.55 4.81
CA ASN A 14 -66.30 38.53 6.16
C ASN A 14 -65.77 37.34 7.00
N ASP A 15 -65.66 37.61 8.30
CA ASP A 15 -65.18 36.84 9.41
C ASP A 15 -65.81 35.48 9.63
N SER A 16 -65.03 34.49 10.13
CA SER A 16 -65.33 33.91 11.42
C SER A 16 -64.22 32.90 11.88
N VAL A 17 -63.81 33.14 13.03
CA VAL A 17 -62.87 32.42 13.92
C VAL A 17 -63.25 30.95 14.08
N HIS A 18 -62.33 30.01 13.75
CA HIS A 18 -62.22 28.74 14.49
C HIS A 18 -60.77 28.27 14.47
N SER A 19 -60.12 28.54 15.60
CA SER A 19 -58.83 28.00 15.99
C SER A 19 -58.88 26.47 16.07
N LYS A 20 -58.23 25.77 15.12
CA LYS A 20 -57.80 24.38 15.33
C LYS A 20 -56.30 24.35 15.32
N ARG A 21 -55.71 24.19 16.50
CA ARG A 21 -54.28 23.92 16.73
C ARG A 21 -53.88 22.71 15.88
N ARG A 22 -52.97 22.92 14.92
CA ARG A 22 -52.24 21.85 14.27
C ARG A 22 -51.27 21.28 15.30
N PRO A 23 -51.14 19.94 15.43
CA PRO A 23 -50.09 19.33 16.26
C PRO A 23 -48.75 19.61 15.61
N ALA A 24 -47.79 20.02 16.44
CA ALA A 24 -46.41 20.25 16.05
C ALA A 24 -45.79 18.98 15.40
N ALA A 25 -45.25 19.13 14.21
CA ALA A 25 -44.48 18.11 13.52
C ALA A 25 -43.25 17.76 14.43
N LYS A 26 -43.14 16.50 14.83
CA LYS A 26 -41.93 15.96 15.42
C LYS A 26 -40.77 16.22 14.48
N PRO A 27 -39.60 16.66 14.97
CA PRO A 27 -38.41 16.75 14.13
C PRO A 27 -38.11 15.36 13.60
N ALA A 28 -37.93 15.25 12.27
CA ALA A 28 -37.46 14.04 11.62
C ALA A 28 -36.16 13.61 12.31
N SER A 29 -36.18 12.44 12.91
CA SER A 29 -34.97 11.80 13.41
C SER A 29 -34.01 11.70 12.24
N SER A 30 -32.83 12.32 12.36
CA SER A 30 -31.74 12.14 11.44
C SER A 30 -31.53 10.64 11.29
N ALA A 31 -31.80 10.11 10.11
CA ALA A 31 -31.47 8.76 9.75
C ALA A 31 -29.92 8.66 9.86
N LEU A 32 -29.44 8.15 10.97
CA LEU A 32 -28.10 7.62 11.09
C LEU A 32 -27.96 6.63 9.94
N ALA A 33 -27.20 7.02 8.93
CA ALA A 33 -26.87 6.15 7.82
C ALA A 33 -26.42 4.81 8.41
N LYS A 34 -27.18 3.75 8.17
CA LYS A 34 -26.81 2.39 8.52
C LYS A 34 -25.43 2.17 7.94
N ARG A 35 -24.39 2.08 8.79
CA ARG A 35 -23.06 1.67 8.36
C ARG A 35 -23.23 0.31 7.70
N THR A 36 -23.22 0.27 6.39
CA THR A 36 -23.13 -0.96 5.63
C THR A 36 -21.86 -1.65 6.12
N ASN A 37 -22.06 -2.79 6.77
CA ASN A 37 -20.95 -3.63 7.22
C ASN A 37 -20.32 -4.20 5.94
N ASP A 38 -19.29 -3.52 5.43
CA ASP A 38 -18.49 -3.97 4.31
C ASP A 38 -17.34 -4.83 4.87
N PRO A 39 -17.42 -6.15 4.75
CA PRO A 39 -16.42 -7.06 5.30
C PRO A 39 -15.04 -6.83 4.69
N GLU A 40 -14.96 -6.55 3.39
CA GLU A 40 -13.69 -6.31 2.69
C GLU A 40 -13.01 -5.06 3.19
N ARG A 41 -13.76 -3.97 3.31
CA ARG A 41 -13.24 -2.72 3.89
C ARG A 41 -12.82 -2.88 5.34
N THR A 42 -13.56 -3.69 6.11
CA THR A 42 -13.22 -3.97 7.51
C THR A 42 -11.93 -4.77 7.59
N MET A 43 -11.77 -5.81 6.77
CA MET A 43 -10.55 -6.61 6.70
C MET A 43 -9.35 -5.77 6.27
N ALA A 44 -9.49 -4.96 5.23
CA ALA A 44 -8.43 -4.06 4.77
C ALA A 44 -7.97 -3.12 5.89
N GLY A 45 -8.89 -2.48 6.60
CA GLY A 45 -8.55 -1.62 7.74
C GLY A 45 -7.86 -2.36 8.90
N ILE A 46 -8.23 -3.62 9.15
CA ILE A 46 -7.54 -4.46 10.14
C ILE A 46 -6.11 -4.76 9.67
N LEU A 47 -5.91 -5.13 8.40
CA LEU A 47 -4.59 -5.46 7.85
C LEU A 47 -3.63 -4.29 7.92
N GLU A 48 -4.07 -3.06 7.59
CA GLU A 48 -3.24 -1.86 7.68
C GLU A 48 -2.76 -1.56 9.11
N VAL A 49 -3.66 -1.68 10.09
CA VAL A 49 -3.29 -1.46 11.51
C VAL A 49 -2.40 -2.59 12.01
N ALA A 50 -2.73 -3.84 11.65
CA ALA A 50 -1.95 -5.01 12.02
C ALA A 50 -0.54 -4.99 11.42
N LEU A 51 -0.37 -4.47 10.18
CA LEU A 51 0.94 -4.30 9.58
C LEU A 51 1.84 -3.42 10.45
N ARG A 52 1.36 -2.26 10.89
CA ARG A 52 2.11 -1.37 11.78
C ARG A 52 2.45 -2.03 13.12
N GLU A 53 1.48 -2.69 13.72
CA GLU A 53 1.66 -3.37 15.01
C GLU A 53 2.68 -4.50 14.93
N PHE A 54 2.61 -5.34 13.88
CA PHE A 54 3.59 -6.41 13.67
C PHE A 54 4.95 -5.89 13.23
N ALA A 55 5.00 -4.85 12.39
CA ALA A 55 6.25 -4.23 11.99
C ALA A 55 7.02 -3.66 13.18
N ASP A 56 6.31 -3.04 14.13
CA ASP A 56 6.90 -2.41 15.30
C ASP A 56 7.31 -3.42 16.39
N LYS A 57 6.44 -4.38 16.71
CA LYS A 57 6.58 -5.25 17.89
C LYS A 57 6.92 -6.71 17.57
N GLY A 58 7.00 -7.06 16.30
CA GLY A 58 7.11 -8.44 15.84
C GLY A 58 5.87 -9.29 16.16
N LEU A 59 5.85 -10.52 15.68
CA LEU A 59 4.72 -11.42 15.95
C LEU A 59 4.53 -11.66 17.46
N SER A 60 5.59 -11.89 18.20
CA SER A 60 5.49 -12.22 19.64
C SER A 60 5.00 -11.01 20.46
N GLY A 61 5.48 -9.80 20.19
CA GLY A 61 5.18 -8.60 20.94
C GLY A 61 3.84 -7.92 20.60
N ALA A 62 3.33 -8.11 19.39
CA ALA A 62 2.08 -7.51 18.94
C ALA A 62 0.86 -8.01 19.73
N ARG A 63 -0.12 -7.13 19.92
CA ARG A 63 -1.32 -7.40 20.74
C ARG A 63 -2.60 -7.20 19.94
N ILE A 64 -3.41 -8.27 19.83
CA ILE A 64 -4.72 -8.23 19.16
C ILE A 64 -5.66 -7.17 19.80
N ASP A 65 -5.49 -6.89 21.10
CA ASP A 65 -6.27 -5.86 21.79
C ASP A 65 -6.01 -4.48 21.22
N GLU A 66 -4.77 -4.15 20.95
CA GLU A 66 -4.35 -2.87 20.43
C GLU A 66 -4.83 -2.70 18.98
N ILE A 67 -4.72 -3.76 18.16
CA ILE A 67 -5.28 -3.78 16.81
C ILE A 67 -6.80 -3.58 16.82
N ALA A 68 -7.51 -4.29 17.71
CA ALA A 68 -8.96 -4.18 17.84
C ALA A 68 -9.40 -2.76 18.24
N ALA A 69 -8.70 -2.17 19.22
CA ALA A 69 -8.98 -0.81 19.68
C ALA A 69 -8.73 0.23 18.57
N ALA A 70 -7.60 0.14 17.86
CA ALA A 70 -7.23 1.07 16.81
C ALA A 70 -8.16 0.99 15.57
N THR A 71 -8.68 -0.19 15.25
CA THR A 71 -9.62 -0.41 14.14
C THR A 71 -11.09 -0.21 14.54
N ARG A 72 -11.37 0.05 15.82
CA ARG A 72 -12.73 0.13 16.36
C ARG A 72 -13.54 -1.13 16.05
N THR A 73 -12.91 -2.27 16.06
CA THR A 73 -13.51 -3.60 15.91
C THR A 73 -13.37 -4.41 17.20
N SER A 74 -13.95 -5.60 17.24
CA SER A 74 -13.78 -6.48 18.40
C SER A 74 -12.73 -7.56 18.10
N LYS A 75 -12.05 -8.06 19.15
CA LYS A 75 -11.16 -9.24 19.03
C LYS A 75 -11.88 -10.42 18.37
N ARG A 76 -13.16 -10.63 18.72
CA ARG A 76 -13.98 -11.70 18.14
C ARG A 76 -14.06 -11.58 16.62
N MET A 77 -14.21 -10.35 16.09
CA MET A 77 -14.25 -10.12 14.64
C MET A 77 -12.89 -10.37 13.99
N ILE A 78 -11.79 -9.98 14.63
CA ILE A 78 -10.45 -10.29 14.12
C ILE A 78 -10.25 -11.80 14.02
N TYR A 79 -10.56 -12.55 15.08
CA TYR A 79 -10.46 -14.02 15.05
C TYR A 79 -11.46 -14.66 14.10
N TYR A 80 -12.62 -14.07 13.88
CA TYR A 80 -13.58 -14.55 12.90
C TYR A 80 -13.02 -14.46 11.47
N TYR A 81 -12.31 -13.36 11.12
CA TYR A 81 -11.74 -13.18 9.78
C TYR A 81 -10.43 -13.93 9.57
N PHE A 82 -9.58 -14.00 10.59
CA PHE A 82 -8.20 -14.43 10.43
C PHE A 82 -7.85 -15.69 11.24
N GLY A 83 -8.77 -16.24 12.00
CA GLY A 83 -8.63 -17.46 12.80
C GLY A 83 -7.75 -17.29 14.03
N SER A 84 -6.51 -16.85 13.88
CA SER A 84 -5.54 -16.71 14.97
C SER A 84 -4.69 -15.45 14.77
N LYS A 85 -3.81 -15.14 15.73
CA LYS A 85 -2.81 -14.08 15.61
C LYS A 85 -1.81 -14.38 14.48
N GLU A 86 -1.42 -15.63 14.36
CA GLU A 86 -0.54 -16.14 13.30
C GLU A 86 -1.24 -16.08 11.94
N GLY A 87 -2.54 -16.39 11.88
CA GLY A 87 -3.35 -16.24 10.68
C GLY A 87 -3.47 -14.79 10.23
N LEU A 88 -3.64 -13.85 11.17
CA LEU A 88 -3.59 -12.41 10.87
C LEU A 88 -2.21 -11.99 10.38
N TYR A 89 -1.13 -12.48 10.99
CA TYR A 89 0.24 -12.18 10.58
C TYR A 89 0.50 -12.66 9.14
N LEU A 90 0.09 -13.88 8.81
CA LEU A 90 0.19 -14.42 7.45
C LEU A 90 -0.61 -13.57 6.45
N ALA A 91 -1.84 -13.20 6.79
CA ALA A 91 -2.67 -12.34 5.96
C ALA A 91 -2.04 -10.94 5.74
N VAL A 92 -1.35 -10.39 6.74
CA VAL A 92 -0.60 -9.13 6.63
C VAL A 92 0.59 -9.30 5.68
N LEU A 93 1.35 -10.40 5.76
CA LEU A 93 2.42 -10.70 4.81
C LEU A 93 1.87 -10.76 3.38
N GLU A 94 0.81 -11.55 3.15
CA GLU A 94 0.17 -11.68 1.83
C GLU A 94 -0.34 -10.34 1.29
N HIS A 95 -0.95 -9.52 2.13
CA HIS A 95 -1.41 -8.18 1.76
C HIS A 95 -0.24 -7.28 1.36
N SER A 96 0.83 -7.28 2.14
CA SER A 96 2.02 -6.45 1.90
C SER A 96 2.72 -6.82 0.59
N TYR A 97 2.90 -8.11 0.31
CA TYR A 97 3.46 -8.57 -0.96
C TYR A 97 2.54 -8.26 -2.14
N ARG A 98 1.23 -8.42 -1.98
CA ARG A 98 0.24 -8.09 -3.04
C ARG A 98 0.28 -6.61 -3.40
N GLU A 99 0.32 -5.72 -2.42
CA GLU A 99 0.39 -4.27 -2.67
C GLU A 99 1.71 -3.88 -3.37
N MET A 100 2.84 -4.42 -2.92
CA MET A 100 4.12 -4.20 -3.59
C MET A 100 4.05 -4.63 -5.07
N ARG A 101 3.55 -5.84 -5.36
CA ARG A 101 3.47 -6.35 -6.73
C ARG A 101 2.45 -5.61 -7.58
N ARG A 102 1.34 -5.18 -6.99
CA ARG A 102 0.35 -4.34 -7.67
C ARG A 102 0.98 -3.04 -8.16
N ILE A 103 1.65 -2.30 -7.27
CA ILE A 103 2.28 -1.02 -7.63
C ILE A 103 3.42 -1.24 -8.64
N GLU A 104 4.23 -2.28 -8.47
CA GLU A 104 5.30 -2.61 -9.40
C GLU A 104 4.77 -2.91 -10.82
N SER A 105 3.63 -3.58 -10.94
CA SER A 105 3.02 -3.90 -12.24
C SER A 105 2.58 -2.66 -13.04
N GLU A 106 2.38 -1.51 -12.36
CA GLU A 106 2.01 -0.24 -13.00
C GLU A 106 3.19 0.45 -13.70
N LEU A 107 4.43 -0.05 -13.55
CA LEU A 107 5.63 0.58 -14.10
C LEU A 107 5.73 0.54 -15.63
N THR A 108 4.94 -0.31 -16.32
CA THR A 108 4.90 -0.44 -17.78
C THR A 108 6.30 -0.52 -18.43
N LEU A 109 7.20 -1.34 -17.84
CA LEU A 109 8.61 -1.44 -18.22
C LEU A 109 8.83 -1.87 -19.69
N ASP A 110 7.87 -2.60 -20.26
CA ASP A 110 7.95 -3.10 -21.63
C ASP A 110 7.93 -1.98 -22.69
N ASN A 111 7.44 -0.79 -22.33
CA ASN A 111 7.35 0.38 -23.22
C ASN A 111 8.64 1.23 -23.25
N LEU A 112 9.62 0.93 -22.40
CA LEU A 112 10.86 1.69 -22.27
C LEU A 112 12.02 0.95 -22.96
N PRO A 113 13.06 1.68 -23.46
CA PRO A 113 14.34 1.07 -23.80
C PRO A 113 14.88 0.24 -22.62
N PRO A 114 15.59 -0.87 -22.87
CA PRO A 114 15.97 -1.81 -21.79
C PRO A 114 16.74 -1.17 -20.65
N GLU A 115 17.68 -0.28 -20.91
CA GLU A 115 18.45 0.40 -19.85
C GLU A 115 17.59 1.36 -19.05
N ASP A 116 16.68 2.10 -19.69
CA ASP A 116 15.75 3.01 -19.01
C ASP A 116 14.73 2.24 -18.17
N ALA A 117 14.26 1.09 -18.68
CA ALA A 117 13.39 0.19 -17.93
C ALA A 117 14.08 -0.35 -16.67
N LEU A 118 15.36 -0.75 -16.77
CA LEU A 118 16.15 -1.19 -15.61
C LEU A 118 16.32 -0.06 -14.60
N ARG A 119 16.67 1.15 -15.06
CA ARG A 119 16.75 2.34 -14.21
C ARG A 119 15.44 2.57 -13.45
N ARG A 120 14.33 2.57 -14.18
CA ARG A 120 13.00 2.79 -13.63
C ARG A 120 12.64 1.77 -12.56
N LEU A 121 12.95 0.50 -12.78
CA LEU A 121 12.72 -0.57 -11.82
C LEU A 121 13.54 -0.37 -10.52
N VAL A 122 14.82 -0.05 -10.65
CA VAL A 122 15.72 0.19 -9.50
C VAL A 122 15.25 1.42 -8.70
N GLU A 123 14.92 2.50 -9.39
CA GLU A 123 14.39 3.72 -8.80
C GLU A 123 13.11 3.46 -8.01
N PHE A 124 12.18 2.76 -8.64
CA PHE A 124 10.92 2.37 -8.00
C PHE A 124 11.15 1.53 -6.75
N THR A 125 11.99 0.50 -6.84
CA THR A 125 12.25 -0.39 -5.70
C THR A 125 12.86 0.38 -4.53
N PHE A 126 13.81 1.28 -4.80
CA PHE A 126 14.40 2.14 -3.78
C PHE A 126 13.35 3.07 -3.14
N ASP A 127 12.58 3.78 -3.96
CA ASP A 127 11.58 4.74 -3.49
C ASP A 127 10.45 4.05 -2.70
N HIS A 128 10.00 2.89 -3.19
CA HIS A 128 8.99 2.08 -2.49
C HIS A 128 9.49 1.65 -1.11
N HIS A 129 10.69 1.08 -1.02
CA HIS A 129 11.25 0.67 0.28
C HIS A 129 11.42 1.87 1.23
N ALA A 130 11.89 3.00 0.73
CA ALA A 130 12.08 4.21 1.54
C ALA A 130 10.79 4.84 2.06
N THR A 131 9.65 4.60 1.40
CA THR A 131 8.34 5.14 1.78
C THR A 131 7.44 4.14 2.48
N HIS A 132 7.80 2.84 2.48
CA HIS A 132 7.02 1.75 3.10
C HIS A 132 7.88 0.99 4.12
N GLU A 133 8.36 1.70 5.14
CA GLU A 133 9.22 1.12 6.18
C GLU A 133 8.57 -0.09 6.88
N ASP A 134 7.26 -0.04 7.13
CA ASP A 134 6.54 -1.14 7.77
C ASP A 134 6.62 -2.44 6.94
N TYR A 135 6.58 -2.32 5.60
CA TYR A 135 6.82 -3.46 4.70
C TYR A 135 8.22 -4.07 4.92
N ILE A 136 9.25 -3.23 4.99
CA ILE A 136 10.63 -3.70 5.21
C ILE A 136 10.76 -4.35 6.59
N ARG A 137 10.17 -3.76 7.62
CA ARG A 137 10.21 -4.28 9.00
C ARG A 137 9.51 -5.63 9.14
N ILE A 138 8.35 -5.82 8.49
CA ILE A 138 7.68 -7.14 8.55
C ILE A 138 8.47 -8.21 7.79
N VAL A 139 9.14 -7.86 6.69
CA VAL A 139 10.04 -8.79 5.98
C VAL A 139 11.25 -9.15 6.84
N ILE A 140 11.82 -8.19 7.59
CA ILE A 140 12.90 -8.48 8.56
C ILE A 140 12.41 -9.45 9.62
N ASN A 141 11.23 -9.19 10.21
CA ASN A 141 10.65 -10.04 11.24
C ASN A 141 10.46 -11.48 10.74
N GLU A 142 9.96 -11.64 9.50
CA GLU A 142 9.78 -12.95 8.90
C GLU A 142 11.10 -13.67 8.62
N ASN A 143 12.16 -12.95 8.21
CA ASN A 143 13.49 -13.52 8.07
C ASN A 143 14.08 -13.96 9.41
N MET A 144 13.82 -13.25 10.51
CA MET A 144 14.20 -13.67 11.86
C MET A 144 13.48 -14.97 12.28
N GLU A 145 12.23 -15.15 11.84
CA GLU A 145 11.44 -16.38 11.99
C GLU A 145 11.79 -17.46 10.95
N ARG A 146 12.87 -17.24 10.16
CA ARG A 146 13.38 -18.16 9.13
C ARG A 146 12.40 -18.50 8.02
N GLY A 147 11.53 -17.57 7.67
CA GLY A 147 10.54 -17.73 6.60
C GLY A 147 9.38 -18.70 6.96
N LYS A 148 9.16 -18.92 8.24
CA LYS A 148 8.20 -19.92 8.74
C LYS A 148 6.78 -19.70 8.24
N TYR A 149 6.34 -18.46 8.17
CA TYR A 149 4.99 -18.11 7.74
C TYR A 149 4.91 -17.93 6.23
N LEU A 150 5.95 -17.37 5.60
CA LEU A 150 6.07 -17.32 4.14
C LEU A 150 5.98 -18.70 3.48
N ALA A 151 6.60 -19.72 4.10
CA ALA A 151 6.55 -21.09 3.62
C ALA A 151 5.13 -21.69 3.59
N GLN A 152 4.18 -21.10 4.33
CA GLN A 152 2.77 -21.53 4.37
C GLN A 152 1.91 -20.84 3.31
N SER A 153 2.42 -19.79 2.63
CA SER A 153 1.65 -19.03 1.65
C SER A 153 2.02 -19.42 0.22
N GLN A 154 1.16 -20.18 -0.43
CA GLN A 154 1.23 -20.38 -1.88
C GLN A 154 0.97 -19.07 -2.63
N ILE A 155 0.13 -18.19 -2.08
CA ILE A 155 -0.23 -16.90 -2.68
C ILE A 155 1.01 -16.03 -2.88
N ILE A 156 1.91 -15.92 -1.88
CA ILE A 156 3.13 -15.10 -2.00
C ILE A 156 4.06 -15.68 -3.06
N GLN A 157 4.16 -17.00 -3.18
CA GLN A 157 4.97 -17.63 -4.24
C GLN A 157 4.42 -17.26 -5.62
N GLU A 158 3.11 -17.41 -5.82
CA GLU A 158 2.43 -17.08 -7.08
C GLU A 158 2.53 -15.59 -7.44
N LEU A 159 2.42 -14.68 -6.46
CA LEU A 159 2.56 -13.23 -6.65
C LEU A 159 3.96 -12.80 -7.14
N ASN A 160 5.01 -13.58 -6.84
CA ASN A 160 6.37 -13.23 -7.22
C ASN A 160 6.76 -13.74 -8.61
N VAL A 161 6.05 -14.71 -9.18
CA VAL A 161 6.33 -15.23 -10.53
C VAL A 161 6.27 -14.14 -11.61
N PRO A 162 5.22 -13.29 -11.69
CA PRO A 162 5.16 -12.22 -12.70
C PRO A 162 6.30 -11.21 -12.57
N ALA A 163 6.76 -10.91 -11.35
CA ALA A 163 7.86 -9.97 -11.12
C ALA A 163 9.18 -10.49 -11.70
N ILE A 164 9.51 -11.75 -11.47
CA ILE A 164 10.70 -12.37 -12.07
C ILE A 164 10.55 -12.45 -13.58
N SER A 165 9.38 -12.85 -14.10
CA SER A 165 9.13 -12.88 -15.54
C SER A 165 9.25 -11.50 -16.22
N ALA A 166 8.91 -10.41 -15.52
CA ALA A 166 9.14 -9.06 -16.04
C ALA A 166 10.64 -8.74 -16.18
N ILE A 167 11.47 -9.16 -15.23
CA ILE A 167 12.92 -8.98 -15.28
C ILE A 167 13.53 -9.88 -16.37
N GLU A 168 13.05 -11.11 -16.53
CA GLU A 168 13.46 -12.02 -17.61
C GLU A 168 13.22 -11.38 -18.97
N ARG A 169 12.02 -10.87 -19.23
CA ARG A 169 11.69 -10.16 -20.48
C ARG A 169 12.56 -8.91 -20.68
N LEU A 170 12.73 -8.11 -19.63
CA LEU A 170 13.59 -6.93 -19.67
C LEU A 170 15.03 -7.30 -20.04
N TYR A 171 15.59 -8.31 -19.39
CA TYR A 171 16.95 -8.78 -19.64
C TYR A 171 17.10 -9.34 -21.06
N ALA A 172 16.16 -10.17 -21.53
CA ALA A 172 16.16 -10.68 -22.90
C ALA A 172 16.13 -9.57 -23.96
N ARG A 173 15.32 -8.52 -23.74
CA ARG A 173 15.30 -7.33 -24.62
C ARG A 173 16.64 -6.60 -24.63
N GLY A 174 17.29 -6.48 -23.48
CA GLY A 174 18.61 -5.86 -23.36
C GLY A 174 19.71 -6.65 -24.07
N LEU A 175 19.67 -7.97 -24.00
CA LEU A 175 20.55 -8.86 -24.77
C LEU A 175 20.31 -8.68 -26.27
N ALA A 176 19.07 -8.73 -26.73
CA ALA A 176 18.72 -8.56 -28.14
C ALA A 176 19.12 -7.19 -28.68
N ALA A 177 19.08 -6.14 -27.87
CA ALA A 177 19.54 -4.80 -28.20
C ALA A 177 21.08 -4.62 -28.09
N GLY A 178 21.82 -5.63 -27.62
CA GLY A 178 23.27 -5.57 -27.43
C GLY A 178 23.74 -4.63 -26.31
N VAL A 179 22.82 -4.18 -25.44
CA VAL A 179 23.15 -3.23 -24.36
C VAL A 179 23.42 -3.93 -23.03
N PHE A 180 22.97 -5.17 -22.85
CA PHE A 180 23.24 -5.96 -21.65
C PHE A 180 24.25 -7.07 -21.93
N ARG A 181 25.06 -7.41 -20.93
CA ARG A 181 26.03 -8.51 -20.99
C ARG A 181 25.33 -9.85 -20.81
N GLU A 182 25.88 -10.87 -21.42
CA GLU A 182 25.42 -12.25 -21.27
C GLU A 182 25.80 -12.88 -19.91
N GLY A 183 25.13 -13.97 -19.58
CA GLY A 183 25.50 -14.83 -18.45
C GLY A 183 24.98 -14.35 -17.09
N LEU A 184 23.99 -13.44 -17.04
CA LEU A 184 23.34 -13.05 -15.80
C LEU A 184 22.04 -13.81 -15.61
N ASP A 185 21.78 -14.21 -14.35
CA ASP A 185 20.50 -14.76 -13.95
C ASP A 185 19.53 -13.61 -13.57
N PRO A 186 18.32 -13.53 -14.16
CA PRO A 186 17.29 -12.57 -13.78
C PRO A 186 16.94 -12.57 -12.29
N VAL A 187 16.99 -13.72 -11.62
CA VAL A 187 16.77 -13.82 -10.17
C VAL A 187 17.90 -13.13 -9.40
N ASP A 188 19.16 -13.28 -9.83
CA ASP A 188 20.30 -12.58 -9.21
C ASP A 188 20.24 -11.07 -9.47
N ILE A 189 19.76 -10.63 -10.65
CA ILE A 189 19.51 -9.21 -10.91
C ILE A 189 18.46 -8.67 -9.91
N HIS A 190 17.36 -9.39 -9.73
CA HIS A 190 16.32 -9.03 -8.75
C HIS A 190 16.87 -8.98 -7.33
N ALA A 191 17.63 -9.99 -6.93
CA ALA A 191 18.25 -10.08 -5.61
C ALA A 191 19.20 -8.89 -5.36
N SER A 192 20.00 -8.51 -6.36
CA SER A 192 20.91 -7.38 -6.28
C SER A 192 20.18 -6.04 -6.12
N ILE A 193 19.11 -5.82 -6.90
CA ILE A 193 18.26 -4.62 -6.78
C ILE A 193 17.64 -4.56 -5.37
N SER A 194 17.04 -5.66 -4.94
CA SER A 194 16.39 -5.76 -3.64
C SER A 194 17.37 -5.55 -2.49
N ALA A 195 18.54 -6.19 -2.51
CA ALA A 195 19.54 -6.09 -1.46
C ALA A 195 20.05 -4.65 -1.30
N LEU A 196 20.36 -3.97 -2.40
CA LEU A 196 20.85 -2.60 -2.39
C LEU A 196 19.78 -1.60 -1.90
N ALA A 197 18.52 -1.80 -2.30
CA ALA A 197 17.41 -0.96 -1.85
C ALA A 197 17.01 -1.23 -0.40
N PHE A 198 16.92 -2.52 -0.02
CA PHE A 198 16.49 -2.96 1.31
C PHE A 198 17.43 -2.50 2.42
N PHE A 199 18.75 -2.61 2.22
CA PHE A 199 19.76 -2.22 3.20
C PHE A 199 19.57 -0.80 3.74
N ASN A 200 19.15 0.13 2.87
CA ASN A 200 19.03 1.54 3.26
C ASN A 200 17.91 1.81 4.27
N VAL A 201 16.93 0.92 4.34
CA VAL A 201 15.82 1.00 5.30
C VAL A 201 16.07 0.07 6.48
N SER A 202 16.43 -1.19 6.21
CA SER A 202 16.63 -2.20 7.24
C SER A 202 17.75 -1.84 8.22
N ASN A 203 18.77 -1.13 7.76
CA ASN A 203 19.96 -0.77 8.56
C ASN A 203 20.07 0.74 8.87
N GLN A 204 19.06 1.55 8.51
CA GLN A 204 19.14 3.02 8.63
C GLN A 204 19.51 3.50 10.04
N HIS A 205 18.97 2.86 11.07
CA HIS A 205 19.20 3.25 12.46
C HIS A 205 20.63 2.94 12.91
N SER A 206 21.07 1.67 12.75
CA SER A 206 22.42 1.26 13.16
C SER A 206 23.50 1.96 12.34
N PHE A 207 23.33 2.01 11.02
CA PHE A 207 24.27 2.66 10.11
C PHE A 207 24.38 4.17 10.42
N GLY A 208 23.24 4.84 10.61
CA GLY A 208 23.18 6.25 10.97
C GLY A 208 23.89 6.55 12.29
N GLN A 209 23.71 5.70 13.31
CA GLN A 209 24.38 5.87 14.62
C GLN A 209 25.89 5.58 14.55
N ILE A 210 26.31 4.52 13.87
CA ILE A 210 27.72 4.14 13.78
C ILE A 210 28.51 5.19 13.00
N PHE A 211 28.00 5.62 11.85
CA PHE A 211 28.73 6.52 10.94
C PHE A 211 28.37 7.99 11.12
N LYS A 212 27.52 8.33 12.09
CA LYS A 212 27.06 9.70 12.39
C LYS A 212 26.48 10.41 11.14
N ARG A 213 25.68 9.68 10.38
CA ARG A 213 25.04 10.16 9.14
C ARG A 213 23.54 10.02 9.22
N ASP A 214 22.82 11.08 8.85
CA ASP A 214 21.39 11.00 8.58
C ASP A 214 21.16 10.44 7.17
N THR A 215 20.88 9.13 7.11
CA THR A 215 20.57 8.42 5.85
C THR A 215 19.16 8.71 5.35
N THR A 216 18.31 9.33 6.18
CA THR A 216 16.91 9.62 5.86
C THR A 216 16.72 11.02 5.26
N ALA A 217 17.72 11.89 5.37
CA ALA A 217 17.69 13.22 4.78
C ALA A 217 17.46 13.15 3.25
N PRO A 218 16.62 14.02 2.67
CA PRO A 218 16.28 13.97 1.25
C PRO A 218 17.50 13.98 0.31
N ALA A 219 18.51 14.78 0.62
CA ALA A 219 19.74 14.84 -0.17
C ALA A 219 20.54 13.54 -0.11
N ALA A 220 20.64 12.90 1.08
CA ALA A 220 21.31 11.62 1.26
C ALA A 220 20.57 10.50 0.52
N ARG A 221 19.25 10.47 0.59
CA ARG A 221 18.41 9.53 -0.16
C ARG A 221 18.58 9.69 -1.67
N ALA A 222 18.54 10.92 -2.18
CA ALA A 222 18.72 11.19 -3.61
C ALA A 222 20.08 10.72 -4.12
N LEU A 223 21.16 11.02 -3.39
CA LEU A 223 22.51 10.58 -3.72
C LEU A 223 22.63 9.04 -3.69
N ARG A 224 22.07 8.41 -2.66
CA ARG A 224 22.12 6.94 -2.53
C ARG A 224 21.31 6.26 -3.63
N ARG A 225 20.11 6.77 -3.94
CA ARG A 225 19.29 6.30 -5.06
C ARG A 225 20.06 6.32 -6.37
N ALA A 226 20.68 7.46 -6.70
CA ALA A 226 21.48 7.60 -7.92
C ALA A 226 22.66 6.60 -7.94
N SER A 227 23.36 6.41 -6.82
CA SER A 227 24.45 5.44 -6.70
C SER A 227 23.99 4.01 -6.91
N ILE A 228 22.83 3.62 -6.37
CA ILE A 228 22.28 2.26 -6.55
C ILE A 228 21.89 2.03 -8.01
N VAL A 229 21.23 2.99 -8.63
CA VAL A 229 20.88 2.92 -10.05
C VAL A 229 22.14 2.72 -10.90
N GLU A 230 23.17 3.50 -10.64
CA GLU A 230 24.43 3.39 -11.36
C GLU A 230 25.10 2.03 -11.16
N MET A 231 25.16 1.53 -9.92
CA MET A 231 25.75 0.22 -9.62
C MET A 231 25.04 -0.90 -10.37
N VAL A 232 23.70 -0.94 -10.34
CA VAL A 232 22.93 -2.00 -11.00
C VAL A 232 23.05 -1.90 -12.51
N VAL A 233 22.93 -0.70 -13.07
CA VAL A 233 23.06 -0.50 -14.52
C VAL A 233 24.46 -0.92 -15.01
N ARG A 234 25.53 -0.52 -14.33
CA ARG A 234 26.91 -0.95 -14.67
C ARG A 234 27.11 -2.45 -14.54
N TYR A 235 26.45 -3.08 -13.55
CA TYR A 235 26.53 -4.54 -13.38
C TYR A 235 25.91 -5.29 -14.54
N VAL A 236 24.79 -4.79 -15.09
CA VAL A 236 24.04 -5.47 -16.15
C VAL A 236 24.51 -5.07 -17.56
N ARG A 237 25.06 -3.87 -17.72
CA ARG A 237 25.53 -3.33 -19.02
C ARG A 237 26.69 -4.17 -19.58
N ARG A 238 26.75 -4.21 -20.91
CA ARG A 238 27.85 -4.76 -21.68
C ARG A 238 29.11 -3.90 -21.61
#